data_4f3d6e77aae5d6763be272552972fb51
#
_entry.id   4f3d6e77aae5d6763be272552972fb51
#
_cell.length_a   1.000
_cell.length_b   1.000
_cell.length_c   1.000
_cell.angle_alpha   90.00
_cell.angle_beta   90.00
_cell.angle_gamma   90.00
#
_symmetry.space_group_name_H-M   'P 1'
#
loop_
_entity.id
_entity.type
_entity.pdbx_description
1 polymer ?
#
loop_
_entity_poly.entity_id
_entity_poly.type
_entity_poly.pdbx_seq_one_letter_code
_entity_poly.pdbx_strand_id
1 'polypeptide(L)'
;SVVGEDNFLGKKINAEHKKALLITTEDQEEDIEVRLHNMVDSSNYLPESLSRIYTRYSAKDPVASIEACIEKQKVDLVVLDCFGDVFPHDMKMLNHTRVWLQEFYELTTKYKFHLLFVHHSKKDSEEKTPHKSNCSGVGLTAKGRTSIEFRKDPEDLNKRHVCIVKANHLSEELKQDSIEIEFDNGNFIKTGSKQFDMLVITKDEKDALQNNVLALTSQGKTQDEVAKELDLKQYQV
;
A
#
# COMPACT_ATOMS: atom_id res chain seq x y z
N SER A 1 -12.39 -4.36 -0.89
CA SER A 1 -13.08 -4.07 -2.16
C SER A 1 -13.20 -5.29 -3.07
N VAL A 2 -12.10 -6.00 -3.42
CA VAL A 2 -12.16 -7.16 -4.35
C VAL A 2 -13.13 -8.24 -3.88
N VAL A 3 -13.21 -8.51 -2.59
CA VAL A 3 -14.02 -9.59 -2.02
C VAL A 3 -15.44 -9.17 -1.64
N GLY A 4 -15.70 -7.90 -1.41
CA GLY A 4 -16.97 -7.40 -0.88
C GLY A 4 -17.72 -6.43 -1.79
N GLU A 5 -17.01 -5.59 -2.55
CA GLU A 5 -17.61 -4.52 -3.35
C GLU A 5 -17.25 -4.61 -4.83
N ASP A 6 -18.04 -3.89 -5.65
CA ASP A 6 -17.79 -3.80 -7.08
C ASP A 6 -16.98 -2.56 -7.49
N ASN A 7 -16.50 -1.78 -6.51
CA ASN A 7 -15.68 -0.60 -6.77
C ASN A 7 -14.55 -0.40 -5.74
N PHE A 8 -13.51 0.33 -6.15
CA PHE A 8 -12.42 0.81 -5.31
C PHE A 8 -12.17 2.28 -5.62
N LEU A 9 -12.33 3.15 -4.62
CA LEU A 9 -12.17 4.59 -4.75
C LEU A 9 -12.93 5.20 -5.95
N GLY A 10 -14.17 4.73 -6.17
CA GLY A 10 -15.03 5.16 -7.26
C GLY A 10 -14.71 4.54 -8.63
N LYS A 11 -13.81 3.57 -8.70
CA LYS A 11 -13.49 2.82 -9.93
C LYS A 11 -14.04 1.40 -9.85
N LYS A 12 -14.72 0.98 -10.91
CA LYS A 12 -15.30 -0.37 -11.01
C LYS A 12 -14.20 -1.44 -10.94
N ILE A 13 -14.45 -2.46 -10.13
CA ILE A 13 -13.62 -3.66 -10.02
C ILE A 13 -14.26 -4.78 -10.87
N ASN A 14 -13.44 -5.42 -11.70
CA ASN A 14 -13.83 -6.60 -12.45
C ASN A 14 -13.17 -7.83 -11.81
N ALA A 15 -13.80 -8.37 -10.77
CA ALA A 15 -13.39 -9.60 -10.10
C ALA A 15 -14.38 -10.72 -10.47
N GLU A 16 -13.88 -11.83 -11.01
CA GLU A 16 -14.69 -12.97 -11.43
C GLU A 16 -15.09 -13.85 -10.25
N HIS A 17 -14.15 -14.12 -9.34
CA HIS A 17 -14.34 -15.04 -8.22
C HIS A 17 -14.56 -14.32 -6.89
N LYS A 18 -14.29 -13.03 -6.83
CA LYS A 18 -14.33 -12.17 -5.63
C LYS A 18 -13.53 -12.76 -4.45
N LYS A 19 -12.33 -13.26 -4.74
CA LYS A 19 -11.42 -13.88 -3.78
C LYS A 19 -10.04 -13.25 -3.85
N ALA A 20 -9.37 -13.17 -2.70
CA ALA A 20 -8.02 -12.63 -2.57
C ALA A 20 -7.12 -13.53 -1.73
N LEU A 21 -5.82 -13.54 -2.06
CA LEU A 21 -4.76 -14.14 -1.25
C LEU A 21 -3.85 -13.00 -0.75
N LEU A 22 -3.67 -12.92 0.55
CA LEU A 22 -2.66 -12.08 1.20
C LEU A 22 -1.52 -12.97 1.70
N ILE A 23 -0.32 -12.69 1.22
CA ILE A 23 0.92 -13.26 1.76
C ILE A 23 1.62 -12.12 2.49
N THR A 24 1.76 -12.22 3.80
CA THR A 24 2.43 -11.21 4.62
C THR A 24 3.61 -11.82 5.38
N THR A 25 4.69 -11.05 5.47
CA THR A 25 5.90 -11.39 6.23
C THR A 25 6.11 -10.45 7.41
N GLU A 26 5.39 -9.32 7.42
CA GLU A 26 5.52 -8.28 8.46
C GLU A 26 4.46 -8.40 9.56
N ASP A 27 3.26 -8.87 9.24
CA ASP A 27 2.14 -8.98 10.19
C ASP A 27 1.96 -10.42 10.68
N GLN A 28 1.50 -10.57 11.92
CA GLN A 28 1.08 -11.84 12.50
C GLN A 28 -0.41 -12.11 12.24
N GLU A 29 -0.85 -13.34 12.49
CA GLU A 29 -2.23 -13.77 12.23
C GLU A 29 -3.23 -12.92 13.00
N GLU A 30 -2.96 -12.70 14.28
CA GLU A 30 -3.82 -11.92 15.18
C GLU A 30 -3.97 -10.47 14.70
N ASP A 31 -2.91 -9.85 14.19
CA ASP A 31 -2.95 -8.48 13.68
C ASP A 31 -3.86 -8.34 12.45
N ILE A 32 -3.75 -9.29 11.53
CA ILE A 32 -4.59 -9.33 10.34
C ILE A 32 -6.05 -9.61 10.70
N GLU A 33 -6.32 -10.54 11.60
CA GLU A 33 -7.68 -10.84 12.04
C GLU A 33 -8.35 -9.62 12.68
N VAL A 34 -7.66 -8.92 13.58
CA VAL A 34 -8.18 -7.69 14.21
C VAL A 34 -8.48 -6.62 13.17
N ARG A 35 -7.58 -6.39 12.20
CA ARG A 35 -7.82 -5.41 11.13
C ARG A 35 -9.02 -5.77 10.27
N LEU A 36 -9.15 -7.04 9.89
CA LEU A 36 -10.27 -7.50 9.06
C LEU A 36 -11.61 -7.40 9.79
N HIS A 37 -11.67 -7.73 11.09
CA HIS A 37 -12.88 -7.56 11.91
C HIS A 37 -13.24 -6.08 12.04
N ASN A 38 -12.30 -5.20 12.34
CA ASN A 38 -12.54 -3.76 12.43
C ASN A 38 -13.09 -3.19 11.11
N MET A 39 -12.62 -3.69 9.97
CA MET A 39 -13.14 -3.28 8.65
C MET A 39 -14.60 -3.73 8.43
N VAL A 40 -15.00 -4.89 8.93
CA VAL A 40 -16.39 -5.37 8.85
C VAL A 40 -17.28 -4.58 9.79
N ASP A 41 -16.85 -4.37 11.03
CA ASP A 41 -17.65 -3.67 12.05
C ASP A 41 -17.90 -2.19 11.70
N SER A 42 -16.93 -1.56 11.01
CA SER A 42 -17.00 -0.15 10.62
C SER A 42 -17.61 0.10 9.23
N SER A 43 -17.91 -0.94 8.48
CA SER A 43 -18.40 -0.86 7.10
C SER A 43 -19.65 -1.72 6.92
N ASN A 44 -20.32 -1.53 5.78
CA ASN A 44 -21.44 -2.39 5.37
C ASN A 44 -20.97 -3.73 4.77
N TYR A 45 -19.73 -4.15 5.04
CA TYR A 45 -19.24 -5.45 4.59
C TYR A 45 -19.90 -6.56 5.37
N LEU A 46 -20.29 -7.62 4.66
CA LEU A 46 -20.81 -8.81 5.29
C LEU A 46 -19.65 -9.68 5.84
N PRO A 47 -19.83 -10.31 7.02
CA PRO A 47 -18.84 -11.23 7.56
C PRO A 47 -18.41 -12.34 6.60
N GLU A 48 -19.31 -12.78 5.69
CA GLU A 48 -19.00 -13.77 4.67
C GLU A 48 -17.91 -13.30 3.68
N SER A 49 -17.69 -11.98 3.54
CA SER A 49 -16.61 -11.45 2.71
C SER A 49 -15.24 -11.85 3.24
N LEU A 50 -15.08 -12.00 4.55
CA LEU A 50 -13.83 -12.44 5.17
C LEU A 50 -13.44 -13.86 4.74
N SER A 51 -14.40 -14.75 4.58
CA SER A 51 -14.15 -16.14 4.13
C SER A 51 -13.57 -16.23 2.72
N ARG A 52 -13.56 -15.14 1.98
CA ARG A 52 -13.00 -15.02 0.63
C ARG A 52 -11.57 -14.47 0.62
N ILE A 53 -11.01 -14.15 1.80
CA ILE A 53 -9.63 -13.71 1.97
C ILE A 53 -8.84 -14.88 2.53
N TYR A 54 -7.86 -15.34 1.78
CA TYR A 54 -6.92 -16.37 2.20
C TYR A 54 -5.64 -15.69 2.65
N THR A 55 -5.08 -16.11 3.77
CA THR A 55 -3.86 -15.54 4.34
C THR A 55 -2.74 -16.56 4.40
N ARG A 56 -1.50 -16.10 4.30
CA ARG A 56 -0.26 -16.86 4.50
C ARG A 56 0.74 -15.96 5.19
N TYR A 57 1.33 -16.45 6.28
CA TYR A 57 2.27 -15.70 7.13
C TYR A 57 3.73 -16.10 6.90
N SER A 58 4.01 -16.81 5.84
CA SER A 58 5.34 -17.18 5.43
C SER A 58 5.41 -17.27 3.92
N ALA A 59 6.49 -16.75 3.36
CA ALA A 59 6.74 -16.75 1.93
C ALA A 59 8.08 -17.43 1.59
N LYS A 60 8.33 -18.60 2.16
CA LYS A 60 9.56 -19.37 1.89
C LYS A 60 9.70 -19.74 0.41
N ASP A 61 8.58 -20.03 -0.24
CA ASP A 61 8.45 -20.18 -1.69
C ASP A 61 7.14 -19.52 -2.12
N PRO A 62 7.15 -18.20 -2.43
CA PRO A 62 5.92 -17.48 -2.73
C PRO A 62 5.30 -17.94 -4.06
N VAL A 63 6.10 -18.35 -5.04
CA VAL A 63 5.59 -18.81 -6.35
C VAL A 63 4.77 -20.07 -6.19
N ALA A 64 5.33 -21.10 -5.55
CA ALA A 64 4.63 -22.35 -5.28
C ALA A 64 3.41 -22.16 -4.36
N SER A 65 3.51 -21.28 -3.37
CA SER A 65 2.40 -20.97 -2.45
C SER A 65 1.23 -20.30 -3.17
N ILE A 66 1.51 -19.37 -4.08
CA ILE A 66 0.50 -18.71 -4.91
C ILE A 66 -0.15 -19.73 -5.84
N GLU A 67 0.63 -20.53 -6.56
CA GLU A 67 0.12 -21.50 -7.51
C GLU A 67 -0.81 -22.53 -6.83
N ALA A 68 -0.39 -23.11 -5.71
CA ALA A 68 -1.21 -24.05 -4.95
C ALA A 68 -2.52 -23.43 -4.44
N CYS A 69 -2.50 -22.16 -4.03
CA CYS A 69 -3.71 -21.46 -3.62
C CYS A 69 -4.66 -21.21 -4.79
N ILE A 70 -4.14 -20.73 -5.92
CA ILE A 70 -4.96 -20.42 -7.10
C ILE A 70 -5.61 -21.67 -7.68
N GLU A 71 -4.89 -22.78 -7.77
CA GLU A 71 -5.44 -24.05 -8.26
C GLU A 71 -6.63 -24.53 -7.41
N LYS A 72 -6.57 -24.30 -6.11
CA LYS A 72 -7.62 -24.71 -5.18
C LYS A 72 -8.77 -23.70 -5.09
N GLN A 73 -8.46 -22.39 -5.07
CA GLN A 73 -9.41 -21.33 -4.67
C GLN A 73 -9.82 -20.38 -5.79
N LYS A 74 -9.06 -20.28 -6.88
CA LYS A 74 -9.30 -19.35 -8.00
C LYS A 74 -9.43 -17.90 -7.54
N VAL A 75 -8.33 -17.31 -7.05
CA VAL A 75 -8.33 -15.93 -6.55
C VAL A 75 -8.15 -14.92 -7.70
N ASP A 76 -8.74 -13.71 -7.56
CA ASP A 76 -8.60 -12.61 -8.52
C ASP A 76 -7.43 -11.70 -8.19
N LEU A 77 -7.06 -11.61 -6.91
CA LEU A 77 -6.01 -10.74 -6.41
C LEU A 77 -5.08 -11.52 -5.47
N VAL A 78 -3.79 -11.38 -5.71
CA VAL A 78 -2.75 -11.79 -4.77
C VAL A 78 -2.00 -10.55 -4.32
N VAL A 79 -1.87 -10.35 -3.02
CA VAL A 79 -1.06 -9.30 -2.39
C VAL A 79 0.12 -9.96 -1.71
N LEU A 80 1.34 -9.47 -1.97
CA LEU A 80 2.57 -9.92 -1.32
C LEU A 80 3.19 -8.75 -0.56
N ASP A 81 3.18 -8.82 0.76
CA ASP A 81 3.60 -7.80 1.72
C ASP A 81 4.64 -8.41 2.71
N CYS A 82 5.92 -8.09 2.60
CA CYS A 82 6.48 -7.13 1.67
C CYS A 82 7.43 -7.82 0.67
N PHE A 83 7.60 -7.19 -0.49
CA PHE A 83 8.50 -7.67 -1.54
C PHE A 83 9.94 -7.85 -1.05
N GLY A 84 10.42 -6.93 -0.20
CA GLY A 84 11.81 -6.93 0.28
C GLY A 84 12.20 -8.19 1.04
N ASP A 85 11.27 -8.79 1.78
CA ASP A 85 11.52 -9.95 2.62
C ASP A 85 11.52 -11.28 1.86
N VAL A 86 10.79 -11.30 0.75
CA VAL A 86 10.64 -12.54 -0.04
C VAL A 86 11.62 -12.61 -1.21
N PHE A 87 12.19 -11.48 -1.60
CA PHE A 87 13.16 -11.45 -2.70
C PHE A 87 14.52 -11.95 -2.24
N PRO A 88 15.04 -13.08 -2.78
CA PRO A 88 16.20 -13.79 -2.23
C PRO A 88 17.56 -13.18 -2.59
N HIS A 89 17.58 -12.04 -3.31
CA HIS A 89 18.80 -11.44 -3.84
C HIS A 89 18.92 -9.97 -3.50
N ASP A 90 20.07 -9.36 -3.76
CA ASP A 90 20.22 -7.90 -3.66
C ASP A 90 19.32 -7.18 -4.70
N MET A 91 18.42 -6.33 -4.22
CA MET A 91 17.48 -5.55 -5.03
C MET A 91 18.16 -4.55 -5.98
N LYS A 92 19.45 -4.25 -5.77
CA LYS A 92 20.24 -3.45 -6.71
C LYS A 92 20.59 -4.20 -8.00
N MET A 93 20.50 -5.53 -7.97
CA MET A 93 20.81 -6.39 -9.11
C MET A 93 19.60 -6.53 -10.04
N LEU A 94 19.50 -5.61 -10.99
CA LEU A 94 18.37 -5.54 -11.94
C LEU A 94 18.05 -6.89 -12.63
N ASN A 95 19.08 -7.62 -13.03
CA ASN A 95 18.89 -8.89 -13.74
C ASN A 95 18.24 -9.96 -12.84
N HIS A 96 18.67 -10.07 -11.58
CA HIS A 96 18.10 -11.02 -10.63
C HIS A 96 16.63 -10.70 -10.37
N THR A 97 16.31 -9.42 -10.13
CA THR A 97 14.92 -8.97 -9.95
C THR A 97 14.06 -9.30 -11.18
N ARG A 98 14.59 -9.09 -12.39
CA ARG A 98 13.82 -9.37 -13.63
C ARG A 98 13.58 -10.86 -13.85
N VAL A 99 14.56 -11.72 -13.57
CA VAL A 99 14.43 -13.17 -13.69
C VAL A 99 13.39 -13.68 -12.70
N TRP A 100 13.52 -13.30 -11.44
CA TRP A 100 12.61 -13.71 -10.39
C TRP A 100 11.16 -13.25 -10.64
N LEU A 101 10.95 -12.01 -11.06
CA LEU A 101 9.64 -11.49 -11.42
C LEU A 101 9.05 -12.16 -12.68
N GLN A 102 9.87 -12.84 -13.50
CA GLN A 102 9.37 -13.56 -14.66
C GLN A 102 8.50 -14.74 -14.26
N GLU A 103 8.83 -15.46 -13.19
CA GLU A 103 8.05 -16.58 -12.67
C GLU A 103 6.63 -16.12 -12.28
N PHE A 104 6.50 -14.99 -11.60
CA PHE A 104 5.19 -14.42 -11.27
C PHE A 104 4.43 -13.94 -12.51
N TYR A 105 5.12 -13.39 -13.50
CA TYR A 105 4.48 -13.00 -14.74
C TYR A 105 3.88 -14.22 -15.47
N GLU A 106 4.56 -15.34 -15.46
CA GLU A 106 4.07 -16.60 -16.03
C GLU A 106 2.83 -17.11 -15.30
N LEU A 107 2.83 -17.06 -13.96
CA LEU A 107 1.65 -17.39 -13.17
C LEU A 107 0.45 -16.46 -13.48
N THR A 108 0.67 -15.15 -13.50
CA THR A 108 -0.41 -14.20 -13.82
C THR A 108 -0.96 -14.39 -15.23
N THR A 109 -0.12 -14.81 -16.16
CA THR A 109 -0.52 -15.10 -17.54
C THR A 109 -1.31 -16.41 -17.64
N LYS A 110 -0.87 -17.44 -16.92
CA LYS A 110 -1.50 -18.77 -16.89
C LYS A 110 -2.88 -18.72 -16.22
N TYR A 111 -2.98 -18.10 -15.04
CA TYR A 111 -4.17 -18.16 -14.18
C TYR A 111 -5.05 -16.91 -14.21
N LYS A 112 -4.63 -15.83 -14.91
CA LYS A 112 -5.43 -14.61 -15.13
C LYS A 112 -5.86 -13.87 -13.84
N PHE A 113 -4.96 -13.76 -12.86
CA PHE A 113 -5.15 -12.98 -11.64
C PHE A 113 -4.29 -11.71 -11.63
N HIS A 114 -4.60 -10.78 -10.73
CA HIS A 114 -3.79 -9.60 -10.48
C HIS A 114 -2.82 -9.85 -9.32
N LEU A 115 -1.56 -9.43 -9.50
CA LEU A 115 -0.54 -9.52 -8.46
C LEU A 115 -0.11 -8.11 -8.05
N LEU A 116 -0.18 -7.84 -6.76
CA LEU A 116 0.26 -6.61 -6.12
C LEU A 116 1.44 -6.91 -5.19
N PHE A 117 2.57 -6.28 -5.43
CA PHE A 117 3.69 -6.24 -4.50
C PHE A 117 3.63 -4.97 -3.66
N VAL A 118 3.68 -5.12 -2.35
CA VAL A 118 3.90 -4.01 -1.43
C VAL A 118 5.40 -3.87 -1.18
N HIS A 119 5.90 -2.65 -1.16
CA HIS A 119 7.31 -2.39 -0.96
C HIS A 119 7.54 -0.99 -0.42
N HIS A 120 8.58 -0.85 0.41
CA HIS A 120 8.93 0.43 1.00
C HIS A 120 9.48 1.42 -0.02
N SER A 121 9.11 2.68 0.15
CA SER A 121 9.72 3.80 -0.56
C SER A 121 11.09 4.15 0.03
N LYS A 122 11.89 4.93 -0.71
CA LYS A 122 13.15 5.48 -0.21
C LYS A 122 12.89 6.48 0.91
N LYS A 123 13.84 6.62 1.83
CA LYS A 123 13.72 7.52 3.01
C LYS A 123 13.45 8.99 2.65
N ASP A 124 14.01 9.44 1.51
CA ASP A 124 13.89 10.82 1.01
C ASP A 124 12.77 11.00 -0.02
N SER A 125 11.89 10.01 -0.17
CA SER A 125 10.84 10.05 -1.20
C SER A 125 9.83 11.18 -0.96
N GLU A 126 9.56 11.52 0.30
CA GLU A 126 8.61 12.59 0.67
C GLU A 126 9.12 13.99 0.30
N GLU A 127 10.44 14.17 0.17
CA GLU A 127 11.10 15.42 -0.26
C GLU A 127 11.10 15.60 -1.79
N LYS A 128 10.52 14.66 -2.52
CA LYS A 128 10.48 14.63 -3.98
C LYS A 128 9.06 14.46 -4.47
N THR A 129 8.77 14.97 -5.63
CA THR A 129 7.50 14.69 -6.31
C THR A 129 7.26 13.19 -6.45
N PRO A 130 6.02 12.71 -6.28
CA PRO A 130 5.69 11.30 -6.53
C PRO A 130 6.20 10.80 -7.88
N HIS A 131 7.03 9.77 -7.85
CA HIS A 131 7.65 9.21 -9.05
C HIS A 131 8.07 7.76 -8.84
N LYS A 132 8.02 6.96 -9.90
CA LYS A 132 8.43 5.54 -9.88
C LYS A 132 9.85 5.28 -9.35
N SER A 133 10.75 6.27 -9.41
CA SER A 133 12.11 6.16 -8.87
C SER A 133 12.18 6.26 -7.34
N ASN A 134 11.09 6.65 -6.68
CA ASN A 134 11.00 6.74 -5.23
C ASN A 134 10.91 5.35 -4.57
N CYS A 135 10.49 4.33 -5.32
CA CYS A 135 10.56 2.95 -4.89
C CYS A 135 12.01 2.49 -4.73
N SER A 136 12.32 1.76 -3.65
CA SER A 136 13.59 1.05 -3.53
C SER A 136 13.57 -0.15 -4.47
N GLY A 137 14.68 -0.36 -5.23
CA GLY A 137 14.76 -1.47 -6.18
C GLY A 137 14.21 -1.13 -7.58
N VAL A 138 15.12 -0.76 -8.46
CA VAL A 138 14.83 -0.35 -9.85
C VAL A 138 14.13 -1.46 -10.64
N GLY A 139 14.45 -2.73 -10.35
CA GLY A 139 13.92 -3.88 -11.09
C GLY A 139 12.42 -4.06 -10.95
N LEU A 140 11.88 -3.82 -9.76
CA LEU A 140 10.45 -3.98 -9.47
C LEU A 140 9.60 -3.02 -10.31
N THR A 141 9.91 -1.73 -10.27
CA THR A 141 9.17 -0.72 -11.03
C THR A 141 9.38 -0.83 -12.55
N ALA A 142 10.53 -1.35 -13.00
CA ALA A 142 10.77 -1.58 -14.42
C ALA A 142 9.85 -2.67 -15.00
N LYS A 143 9.66 -3.78 -14.28
CA LYS A 143 8.82 -4.91 -14.72
C LYS A 143 7.33 -4.66 -14.46
N GLY A 144 6.97 -3.99 -13.36
CA GLY A 144 5.59 -3.67 -12.99
C GLY A 144 4.87 -2.87 -14.09
N ARG A 145 3.62 -3.19 -14.38
CA ARG A 145 2.78 -2.48 -15.36
C ARG A 145 2.18 -1.21 -14.77
N THR A 146 1.87 -1.24 -13.50
CA THR A 146 1.36 -0.13 -12.71
C THR A 146 2.23 0.02 -11.47
N SER A 147 2.56 1.24 -11.09
CA SER A 147 3.20 1.58 -9.82
C SER A 147 2.38 2.66 -9.14
N ILE A 148 2.08 2.42 -7.88
CA ILE A 148 1.32 3.34 -7.04
C ILE A 148 2.23 3.71 -5.87
N GLU A 149 2.31 4.99 -5.56
CA GLU A 149 3.00 5.50 -4.39
C GLU A 149 1.97 6.03 -3.40
N PHE A 150 2.03 5.58 -2.14
CA PHE A 150 1.25 6.13 -1.05
C PHE A 150 2.04 7.23 -0.38
N ARG A 151 1.39 8.36 -0.16
CA ARG A 151 1.99 9.54 0.48
C ARG A 151 1.15 10.05 1.63
N LYS A 152 1.83 10.65 2.62
CA LYS A 152 1.18 11.51 3.60
C LYS A 152 0.85 12.85 2.95
N ASP A 153 -0.24 13.48 3.38
CA ASP A 153 -0.48 14.88 3.03
C ASP A 153 0.50 15.77 3.82
N PRO A 154 1.11 16.80 3.19
CA PRO A 154 2.03 17.69 3.89
C PRO A 154 1.36 18.60 4.92
N GLU A 155 0.07 18.93 4.75
CA GLU A 155 -0.67 19.87 5.58
C GLU A 155 -1.62 19.18 6.56
N ASP A 156 -2.13 17.99 6.19
CA ASP A 156 -3.09 17.23 7.02
C ASP A 156 -2.62 15.79 7.19
N LEU A 157 -2.06 15.49 8.36
CA LEU A 157 -1.51 14.16 8.68
C LEU A 157 -2.57 13.04 8.79
N ASN A 158 -3.87 13.37 8.76
CA ASN A 158 -4.95 12.38 8.70
C ASN A 158 -5.21 11.89 7.28
N LYS A 159 -4.76 12.66 6.28
CA LYS A 159 -4.94 12.36 4.88
C LYS A 159 -3.77 11.61 4.28
N ARG A 160 -4.08 10.82 3.28
CA ARG A 160 -3.11 10.09 2.46
C ARG A 160 -3.44 10.30 0.99
N HIS A 161 -2.45 10.10 0.16
CA HIS A 161 -2.57 10.25 -1.29
C HIS A 161 -2.15 8.97 -1.98
N VAL A 162 -3.02 8.51 -2.87
CA VAL A 162 -2.75 7.40 -3.79
C VAL A 162 -2.29 8.01 -5.11
N CYS A 163 -0.99 7.93 -5.39
CA CYS A 163 -0.35 8.52 -6.56
C CYS A 163 -0.04 7.43 -7.59
N ILE A 164 -0.66 7.47 -8.76
CA ILE A 164 -0.35 6.54 -9.85
C ILE A 164 0.88 7.07 -10.59
N VAL A 165 2.06 6.61 -10.20
CA VAL A 165 3.34 7.11 -10.73
C VAL A 165 3.82 6.39 -12.01
N LYS A 166 3.19 5.28 -12.35
CA LYS A 166 3.37 4.55 -13.61
C LYS A 166 2.11 3.78 -13.93
N ALA A 167 1.62 3.88 -15.14
CA ALA A 167 0.58 2.99 -15.66
C ALA A 167 0.66 2.97 -17.20
N ASN A 168 0.83 1.78 -17.78
CA ASN A 168 1.06 1.64 -19.21
C ASN A 168 -0.18 1.93 -20.07
N HIS A 169 -1.37 1.95 -19.44
CA HIS A 169 -2.66 2.09 -20.13
C HIS A 169 -3.42 3.38 -19.76
N LEU A 170 -2.79 4.27 -18.99
CA LEU A 170 -3.38 5.55 -18.60
C LEU A 170 -2.65 6.69 -19.30
N SER A 171 -3.39 7.74 -19.71
CA SER A 171 -2.80 8.98 -20.21
C SER A 171 -1.94 9.66 -19.14
N GLU A 172 -1.00 10.51 -19.57
CA GLU A 172 -0.13 11.25 -18.63
C GLU A 172 -0.94 12.19 -17.73
N GLU A 173 -2.02 12.78 -18.24
CA GLU A 173 -2.91 13.67 -17.48
C GLU A 173 -3.49 12.98 -16.22
N LEU A 174 -3.86 11.69 -16.35
CA LEU A 174 -4.40 10.91 -15.22
C LEU A 174 -3.33 10.47 -14.21
N LYS A 175 -2.06 10.81 -14.44
CA LYS A 175 -0.91 10.50 -13.58
C LYS A 175 -0.31 11.74 -12.92
N GLN A 176 -0.98 12.89 -12.99
CA GLN A 176 -0.52 14.15 -12.39
C GLN A 176 -1.21 14.45 -11.06
N ASP A 177 -2.42 13.94 -10.89
CA ASP A 177 -3.21 14.12 -9.69
C ASP A 177 -3.29 12.85 -8.87
N SER A 178 -3.16 13.02 -7.56
CA SER A 178 -3.39 11.96 -6.59
C SER A 178 -4.88 11.75 -6.33
N ILE A 179 -5.22 10.60 -5.78
CA ILE A 179 -6.50 10.42 -5.10
C ILE A 179 -6.25 10.66 -3.62
N GLU A 180 -6.87 11.72 -3.08
CA GLU A 180 -6.85 12.00 -1.65
C GLU A 180 -7.81 11.06 -0.92
N ILE A 181 -7.32 10.47 0.15
CA ILE A 181 -8.07 9.54 0.99
C ILE A 181 -7.86 9.88 2.46
N GLU A 182 -8.90 9.67 3.25
CA GLU A 182 -8.86 9.75 4.70
C GLU A 182 -9.11 8.36 5.29
N PHE A 183 -8.40 8.03 6.38
CA PHE A 183 -8.61 6.78 7.09
C PHE A 183 -9.65 7.00 8.19
N ASP A 184 -10.78 6.33 8.07
CA ASP A 184 -11.85 6.36 9.05
C ASP A 184 -12.24 4.94 9.46
N ASN A 185 -12.03 4.61 10.73
CA ASN A 185 -12.46 3.35 11.35
C ASN A 185 -12.16 2.08 10.52
N GLY A 186 -10.93 1.94 10.02
CA GLY A 186 -10.51 0.78 9.22
C GLY A 186 -10.78 0.90 7.72
N ASN A 187 -11.43 1.97 7.26
CA ASN A 187 -11.74 2.21 5.85
C ASN A 187 -11.03 3.43 5.30
N PHE A 188 -10.74 3.41 4.00
CA PHE A 188 -10.26 4.56 3.27
C PHE A 188 -11.41 5.20 2.48
N ILE A 189 -11.69 6.46 2.80
CA ILE A 189 -12.72 7.26 2.15
C ILE A 189 -12.04 8.25 1.20
N LYS A 190 -12.47 8.29 -0.05
CA LYS A 190 -11.99 9.30 -1.00
C LYS A 190 -12.57 10.65 -0.63
N THR A 191 -11.70 11.64 -0.41
CA THR A 191 -12.09 13.01 -0.03
C THR A 191 -11.80 14.05 -1.10
N GLY A 192 -10.84 13.78 -2.02
CA GLY A 192 -10.50 14.76 -3.04
C GLY A 192 -9.39 14.30 -3.97
N SER A 193 -8.62 15.28 -4.42
CA SER A 193 -7.39 15.10 -5.21
C SER A 193 -6.43 16.28 -4.97
N LYS A 194 -5.13 16.04 -5.15
CA LYS A 194 -4.07 17.06 -5.04
C LYS A 194 -3.02 16.80 -6.12
N GLN A 195 -2.47 17.85 -6.72
CA GLN A 195 -1.39 17.71 -7.70
C GLN A 195 -0.12 17.16 -7.04
N PHE A 196 0.69 16.43 -7.79
CA PHE A 196 1.86 15.75 -7.25
C PHE A 196 2.94 16.70 -6.71
N ASP A 197 3.09 17.88 -7.28
CA ASP A 197 4.02 18.91 -6.81
C ASP A 197 3.63 19.49 -5.45
N MET A 198 2.35 19.48 -5.12
CA MET A 198 1.81 19.92 -3.83
C MET A 198 1.97 18.86 -2.72
N LEU A 199 2.52 17.69 -3.04
CA LEU A 199 2.74 16.59 -2.08
C LEU A 199 4.20 16.47 -1.62
N VAL A 200 5.01 17.46 -1.88
CA VAL A 200 6.41 17.51 -1.46
C VAL A 200 6.50 18.12 -0.06
N ILE A 201 7.10 17.39 0.87
CA ILE A 201 7.40 17.88 2.22
C ILE A 201 8.87 18.25 2.23
N THR A 202 9.20 19.52 2.35
CA THR A 202 10.58 19.97 2.39
C THR A 202 11.29 19.49 3.67
N LYS A 203 12.61 19.40 3.60
CA LYS A 203 13.40 19.03 4.78
C LYS A 203 13.19 20.00 5.93
N ASP A 204 13.09 21.30 5.63
CA ASP A 204 12.89 22.33 6.65
C ASP A 204 11.55 22.20 7.35
N GLU A 205 10.47 21.83 6.64
CA GLU A 205 9.16 21.54 7.22
C GLU A 205 9.18 20.30 8.12
N LYS A 206 9.89 19.24 7.68
CA LYS A 206 10.09 18.03 8.50
C LYS A 206 10.84 18.33 9.79
N ASP A 207 11.96 19.05 9.67
CA ASP A 207 12.81 19.44 10.81
C ASP A 207 12.03 20.36 11.76
N ALA A 208 11.22 21.28 11.24
CA ALA A 208 10.37 22.17 12.02
C ALA A 208 9.31 21.38 12.81
N LEU A 209 8.62 20.42 12.19
CA LEU A 209 7.64 19.58 12.87
C LEU A 209 8.32 18.73 13.97
N GLN A 210 9.44 18.11 13.67
CA GLN A 210 10.18 17.31 14.63
C GLN A 210 10.67 18.14 15.82
N ASN A 211 11.17 19.34 15.59
CA ASN A 211 11.59 20.27 16.62
C ASN A 211 10.42 20.71 17.50
N ASN A 212 9.24 20.95 16.94
CA ASN A 212 8.03 21.30 17.68
C ASN A 212 7.60 20.13 18.60
N VAL A 213 7.59 18.89 18.08
CA VAL A 213 7.29 17.69 18.89
C VAL A 213 8.29 17.57 20.04
N LEU A 214 9.59 17.68 19.79
CA LEU A 214 10.64 17.58 20.80
C LEU A 214 10.53 18.70 21.86
N ALA A 215 10.23 19.94 21.44
CA ALA A 215 10.06 21.07 22.35
C ALA A 215 8.87 20.86 23.30
N LEU A 216 7.73 20.41 22.80
CA LEU A 216 6.54 20.14 23.61
C LEU A 216 6.75 18.94 24.55
N THR A 217 7.40 17.88 24.08
CA THR A 217 7.75 16.72 24.92
C THR A 217 8.74 17.12 26.03
N SER A 218 9.71 17.98 25.73
CA SER A 218 10.67 18.48 26.76
C SER A 218 10.02 19.36 27.82
N GLN A 219 8.86 19.95 27.53
CA GLN A 219 8.02 20.68 28.50
C GLN A 219 7.19 19.73 29.39
N GLY A 220 7.33 18.43 29.23
CA GLY A 220 6.62 17.41 30.01
C GLY A 220 5.21 17.12 29.51
N LYS A 221 4.83 17.56 28.29
CA LYS A 221 3.54 17.23 27.70
C LYS A 221 3.48 15.76 27.32
N THR A 222 2.33 15.16 27.55
CA THR A 222 2.01 13.80 27.13
C THR A 222 1.83 13.72 25.60
N GLN A 223 1.91 12.53 25.03
CA GLN A 223 1.64 12.34 23.58
C GLN A 223 0.29 12.89 23.15
N ASP A 224 -0.76 12.73 23.97
CA ASP A 224 -2.09 13.26 23.69
C ASP A 224 -2.12 14.78 23.65
N GLU A 225 -1.42 15.43 24.57
CA GLU A 225 -1.35 16.90 24.62
C GLU A 225 -0.55 17.46 23.45
N VAL A 226 0.55 16.80 23.08
CA VAL A 226 1.36 17.17 21.90
C VAL A 226 0.55 16.97 20.62
N ALA A 227 -0.12 15.83 20.49
CA ALA A 227 -0.98 15.54 19.35
C ALA A 227 -2.08 16.60 19.17
N LYS A 228 -2.76 16.94 20.27
CA LYS A 228 -3.81 17.96 20.28
C LYS A 228 -3.31 19.35 19.91
N GLU A 229 -2.13 19.75 20.40
CA GLU A 229 -1.56 21.08 20.17
C GLU A 229 -1.04 21.27 18.74
N LEU A 230 -0.53 20.19 18.15
CA LEU A 230 -0.03 20.17 16.78
C LEU A 230 -1.09 19.72 15.75
N ASP A 231 -2.34 19.52 16.20
CA ASP A 231 -3.45 18.97 15.37
C ASP A 231 -3.09 17.60 14.76
N LEU A 232 -2.43 16.75 15.55
CA LEU A 232 -1.98 15.42 15.17
C LEU A 232 -2.81 14.35 15.87
N LYS A 233 -2.87 13.14 15.30
CA LYS A 233 -3.34 11.97 16.07
C LYS A 233 -2.22 11.42 16.96
N GLN A 234 -2.58 10.84 18.11
CA GLN A 234 -1.63 10.36 19.13
C GLN A 234 -0.51 9.47 18.55
N TYR A 235 -0.82 8.60 17.60
CA TYR A 235 0.17 7.72 16.97
C TYR A 235 1.13 8.43 16.00
N GLN A 236 1.00 9.74 15.81
CA GLN A 236 1.85 10.56 14.93
C GLN A 236 2.91 11.35 15.70
N VAL A 237 2.83 11.37 17.02
CA VAL A 237 3.77 11.95 17.96
C VAL A 237 4.71 10.87 18.50
#